data_c4195de6e6209214f0eec1db450a9f81
#
_entry.id   c4195de6e6209214f0eec1db450a9f81
#
_cell.length_a   1.000
_cell.length_b   1.000
_cell.length_c   1.000
_cell.angle_alpha   90.00
_cell.angle_beta   90.00
_cell.angle_gamma   90.00
#
_symmetry.space_group_name_H-M   'P 1'
#
loop_
_entity.id
_entity.type
_entity.pdbx_description
1 polymer ?
#
loop_
_entity_poly.entity_id
_entity_poly.type
_entity_poly.pdbx_seq_one_letter_code
_entity_poly.pdbx_strand_id
1 'polypeptide(L)'
;VKILQWRSKQLDFSTLKTLQASLEQIPAIQGLTRAVPAVDQRALEHLVNDFEVRDLASTPKNVAMLWDVCSLPDYRRIAPAQHSDLIATIYRDLIRAGAVNEDFLAEQVRRTDSTDGEIDTLSARISQIRTWTYVSNRPEWLADPTHWQEKTREIEDRLSDALHERLTKRFVDRRTSVLMRRLRENAMLEAEISVNGDVFVEGHHIGQLAGFRFMADASADGPDAKAVLAAAQKALALEFEARAARLHASGNSDFAIGADGTVRWLGDPVAKLASGDHILKPRTILLADDQLTGSARDFVVARIDRFVNHHIATVLKPLDDLTRAEDLDGLARGLAFRIAENLGVLFRRDVAEMIKDLDQSARASLRKYGIRFGAYHIFMPALLKPAPAELVTLLWALANDGFSRPGYGDVTPLLAAGRTSVATDPEIDREFYRLAGFRFLGKRAVRIDILERLADLIRPALQWKPGTQGTRPEAAYDGRRFITTTGMLSILGATQDDIEEILKGLGYRADTVPAEEAQSHIAGLDSTQTGAEAPAGAGPVVEVVVSRTAADRPHKAASPVTEESAPGVAEDPSQTAEDAAQAAEAPGETPAAVNTTPDVPS
;
A
#
# COMPACT_ATOMS: atom_id res chain seq x y z
N VAL A 1 -8.97 -52.86 33.36
CA VAL A 1 -9.97 -52.96 32.28
C VAL A 1 -10.64 -51.61 32.15
N LYS A 2 -10.53 -50.95 30.98
CA LYS A 2 -11.27 -49.70 30.72
C LYS A 2 -12.73 -50.02 30.64
N ILE A 3 -13.54 -49.46 31.52
CA ILE A 3 -15.01 -49.54 31.49
C ILE A 3 -15.49 -48.56 30.43
N LEU A 4 -16.17 -49.06 29.40
CA LEU A 4 -16.75 -48.26 28.34
C LEU A 4 -18.26 -48.09 28.59
N GLN A 5 -18.74 -46.84 28.46
CA GLN A 5 -20.17 -46.58 28.54
C GLN A 5 -20.81 -46.84 27.17
N TRP A 6 -21.93 -47.58 27.20
CA TRP A 6 -22.66 -48.01 26.00
C TRP A 6 -24.09 -47.48 26.00
N ARG A 7 -24.54 -47.03 24.82
CA ARG A 7 -25.94 -46.71 24.53
C ARG A 7 -26.37 -47.46 23.27
N SER A 8 -27.53 -48.09 23.29
CA SER A 8 -28.09 -48.80 22.15
C SER A 8 -28.38 -47.80 21.00
N LYS A 9 -28.04 -48.22 19.78
CA LYS A 9 -28.38 -47.51 18.54
C LYS A 9 -29.46 -48.23 17.73
N GLN A 10 -29.77 -49.49 18.10
CA GLN A 10 -30.81 -50.26 17.46
C GLN A 10 -32.10 -50.05 18.26
N LEU A 11 -32.91 -49.08 17.82
CA LEU A 11 -34.16 -48.70 18.48
C LEU A 11 -35.35 -49.35 17.81
N ASP A 12 -36.29 -49.90 18.61
CA ASP A 12 -37.54 -50.48 18.15
C ASP A 12 -38.69 -49.51 18.41
N PHE A 13 -39.25 -48.97 17.35
CA PHE A 13 -40.32 -47.98 17.37
C PHE A 13 -41.73 -48.63 17.29
N SER A 14 -41.85 -49.93 17.42
CA SER A 14 -43.16 -50.63 17.33
C SER A 14 -44.15 -50.12 18.37
N THR A 15 -43.70 -49.91 19.60
CA THR A 15 -44.48 -49.36 20.73
C THR A 15 -43.57 -48.55 21.65
N LEU A 16 -44.14 -47.69 22.51
CA LEU A 16 -43.37 -46.97 23.54
C LEU A 16 -42.59 -47.91 24.46
N LYS A 17 -43.19 -49.05 24.82
CA LYS A 17 -42.54 -50.06 25.69
C LYS A 17 -41.35 -50.72 25.00
N THR A 18 -41.47 -51.07 23.70
CA THR A 18 -40.36 -51.66 22.95
C THR A 18 -39.25 -50.65 22.71
N LEU A 19 -39.56 -49.35 22.49
CA LEU A 19 -38.58 -48.28 22.38
C LEU A 19 -37.78 -48.14 23.69
N GLN A 20 -38.44 -48.06 24.84
CA GLN A 20 -37.78 -48.01 26.15
C GLN A 20 -36.91 -49.26 26.40
N ALA A 21 -37.40 -50.44 26.14
CA ALA A 21 -36.62 -51.65 26.27
C ALA A 21 -35.40 -51.72 25.37
N SER A 22 -35.51 -51.21 24.12
CA SER A 22 -34.38 -51.14 23.17
C SER A 22 -33.31 -50.12 23.58
N LEU A 23 -33.68 -49.00 24.21
CA LEU A 23 -32.75 -48.03 24.77
C LEU A 23 -31.96 -48.59 25.96
N GLU A 24 -32.56 -49.51 26.71
CA GLU A 24 -31.96 -50.16 27.87
C GLU A 24 -31.08 -51.36 27.52
N GLN A 25 -31.15 -51.86 26.30
CA GLN A 25 -30.43 -53.04 25.86
C GLN A 25 -28.92 -52.81 25.81
N ILE A 26 -28.15 -53.69 26.47
CA ILE A 26 -26.70 -53.69 26.48
C ILE A 26 -26.18 -55.00 25.91
N PRO A 27 -25.22 -54.99 24.97
CA PRO A 27 -24.57 -56.24 24.55
C PRO A 27 -23.87 -56.93 25.71
N ALA A 28 -23.96 -58.26 25.78
CA ALA A 28 -23.33 -59.08 26.82
C ALA A 28 -21.79 -59.15 26.58
N ILE A 29 -21.09 -58.03 26.62
CA ILE A 29 -19.65 -57.91 26.44
C ILE A 29 -19.01 -57.45 27.75
N GLN A 30 -17.99 -58.16 28.20
CA GLN A 30 -17.29 -57.83 29.43
C GLN A 30 -16.60 -56.45 29.34
N GLY A 31 -16.86 -55.56 30.32
CA GLY A 31 -16.30 -54.21 30.35
C GLY A 31 -17.19 -53.11 29.76
N LEU A 32 -18.41 -53.46 29.30
CA LEU A 32 -19.43 -52.47 28.94
C LEU A 32 -20.38 -52.20 30.13
N THR A 33 -20.65 -50.91 30.36
CA THR A 33 -21.67 -50.45 31.30
C THR A 33 -22.65 -49.53 30.58
N ARG A 34 -23.88 -49.45 31.12
CA ARG A 34 -24.91 -48.55 30.59
C ARG A 34 -24.46 -47.11 30.72
N ALA A 35 -24.60 -46.35 29.67
CA ALA A 35 -24.39 -44.90 29.72
C ALA A 35 -25.45 -44.24 30.61
N VAL A 36 -25.06 -43.12 31.27
CA VAL A 36 -26.03 -42.32 32.00
C VAL A 36 -27.10 -41.82 31.05
N PRO A 37 -28.42 -41.90 31.41
CA PRO A 37 -29.49 -41.41 30.55
C PRO A 37 -29.24 -39.97 30.10
N ALA A 38 -29.21 -39.76 28.79
CA ALA A 38 -29.06 -38.43 28.20
C ALA A 38 -30.40 -37.67 28.24
N VAL A 39 -30.38 -36.41 27.81
CA VAL A 39 -31.55 -35.51 27.88
C VAL A 39 -32.76 -36.09 27.16
N ASP A 40 -32.55 -36.64 25.97
CA ASP A 40 -33.57 -37.28 25.14
C ASP A 40 -34.26 -38.49 25.84
N GLN A 41 -33.48 -39.36 26.46
CA GLN A 41 -34.00 -40.49 27.20
C GLN A 41 -34.77 -40.04 28.43
N ARG A 42 -34.27 -39.07 29.20
CA ARG A 42 -34.98 -38.49 30.36
C ARG A 42 -36.29 -37.82 29.96
N ALA A 43 -36.27 -37.08 28.82
CA ALA A 43 -37.49 -36.49 28.30
C ALA A 43 -38.52 -37.55 27.94
N LEU A 44 -38.11 -38.65 27.27
CA LEU A 44 -38.98 -39.78 26.96
C LEU A 44 -39.54 -40.44 28.25
N GLU A 45 -38.72 -40.66 29.27
CA GLU A 45 -39.13 -41.22 30.57
C GLU A 45 -40.21 -40.36 31.25
N HIS A 46 -40.12 -39.04 31.15
CA HIS A 46 -41.13 -38.10 31.63
C HIS A 46 -42.42 -38.19 30.79
N LEU A 47 -42.29 -38.16 29.48
CA LEU A 47 -43.41 -38.09 28.53
C LEU A 47 -44.24 -39.37 28.47
N VAL A 48 -43.65 -40.52 28.74
CA VAL A 48 -44.37 -41.78 28.83
C VAL A 48 -45.42 -41.77 29.97
N ASN A 49 -45.28 -40.95 31.00
CA ASN A 49 -46.25 -40.79 32.08
C ASN A 49 -47.36 -39.79 31.73
N ASP A 50 -47.24 -38.99 30.64
CA ASP A 50 -48.29 -38.12 30.14
C ASP A 50 -49.32 -38.95 29.38
N PHE A 51 -50.57 -38.91 29.84
CA PHE A 51 -51.67 -39.72 29.25
C PHE A 51 -51.92 -39.33 27.79
N GLU A 52 -51.94 -38.06 27.47
CA GLU A 52 -52.21 -37.54 26.13
C GLU A 52 -51.09 -37.89 25.12
N VAL A 53 -49.83 -37.77 25.52
CA VAL A 53 -48.68 -38.16 24.71
C VAL A 53 -48.68 -39.65 24.43
N ARG A 54 -49.03 -40.46 25.44
CA ARG A 54 -49.12 -41.93 25.33
C ARG A 54 -50.21 -42.35 24.37
N ASP A 55 -51.38 -41.69 24.41
CA ASP A 55 -52.51 -41.98 23.51
C ASP A 55 -52.19 -41.65 22.06
N LEU A 56 -51.53 -40.51 21.83
CA LEU A 56 -51.05 -40.10 20.52
C LEU A 56 -49.93 -40.98 19.94
N ALA A 57 -49.14 -41.62 20.80
CA ALA A 57 -48.03 -42.51 20.41
C ALA A 57 -48.51 -43.95 20.17
N SER A 58 -49.67 -44.13 19.54
CA SER A 58 -50.34 -45.42 19.29
C SER A 58 -49.81 -46.13 18.03
N THR A 59 -49.13 -45.49 17.15
CA THR A 59 -48.56 -46.05 15.89
C THR A 59 -47.02 -46.00 15.87
N PRO A 60 -46.37 -46.97 15.17
CA PRO A 60 -44.89 -46.91 15.04
C PRO A 60 -44.36 -45.59 14.52
N LYS A 61 -45.07 -44.93 13.58
CA LYS A 61 -44.71 -43.61 13.04
C LYS A 61 -44.75 -42.52 14.13
N ASN A 62 -45.80 -42.53 14.97
CA ASN A 62 -45.93 -41.55 16.04
C ASN A 62 -44.90 -41.78 17.16
N VAL A 63 -44.54 -43.04 17.44
CA VAL A 63 -43.46 -43.37 18.39
C VAL A 63 -42.10 -42.88 17.88
N ALA A 64 -41.84 -43.08 16.59
CA ALA A 64 -40.61 -42.55 15.97
C ALA A 64 -40.56 -41.02 16.01
N MET A 65 -41.69 -40.33 15.71
CA MET A 65 -41.81 -38.88 15.82
C MET A 65 -41.60 -38.41 17.26
N LEU A 66 -42.15 -39.07 18.25
CA LEU A 66 -41.93 -38.73 19.67
C LEU A 66 -40.45 -38.80 20.02
N TRP A 67 -39.75 -39.85 19.57
CA TRP A 67 -38.31 -39.97 19.80
C TRP A 67 -37.52 -38.85 19.11
N ASP A 68 -37.91 -38.48 17.88
CA ASP A 68 -37.28 -37.39 17.17
C ASP A 68 -37.45 -36.05 17.92
N VAL A 69 -38.66 -35.78 18.46
CA VAL A 69 -38.88 -34.56 19.27
C VAL A 69 -38.16 -34.63 20.61
N CYS A 70 -38.04 -35.81 21.25
CA CYS A 70 -37.21 -35.97 22.46
C CYS A 70 -35.74 -35.64 22.24
N SER A 71 -35.27 -35.70 21.00
CA SER A 71 -33.91 -35.33 20.62
C SER A 71 -33.66 -33.80 20.64
N LEU A 72 -34.67 -32.97 20.94
CA LEU A 72 -34.53 -31.52 21.11
C LEU A 72 -33.54 -31.21 22.22
N PRO A 73 -32.43 -30.50 21.94
CA PRO A 73 -31.43 -30.17 22.94
C PRO A 73 -31.94 -29.17 23.97
N ASP A 74 -31.66 -29.39 25.25
CA ASP A 74 -31.93 -28.42 26.30
C ASP A 74 -30.81 -27.36 26.38
N TYR A 75 -30.81 -26.41 25.43
CA TYR A 75 -29.88 -25.29 25.44
C TYR A 75 -30.08 -24.37 26.65
N ARG A 76 -31.32 -24.33 27.20
CA ARG A 76 -31.68 -23.42 28.31
C ARG A 76 -31.28 -23.97 29.67
N ARG A 77 -30.96 -25.27 29.76
CA ARG A 77 -30.66 -25.99 31.01
C ARG A 77 -31.73 -25.78 32.09
N ILE A 78 -32.99 -25.91 31.67
CA ILE A 78 -34.14 -25.73 32.54
C ILE A 78 -34.46 -27.03 33.30
N ALA A 79 -35.44 -26.95 34.21
CA ALA A 79 -35.90 -28.13 34.90
C ALA A 79 -36.39 -29.20 33.91
N PRO A 80 -36.05 -30.49 34.10
CA PRO A 80 -36.42 -31.55 33.15
C PRO A 80 -37.91 -31.62 32.84
N ALA A 81 -38.78 -31.32 33.81
CA ALA A 81 -40.23 -31.27 33.60
C ALA A 81 -40.62 -30.18 32.60
N GLN A 82 -40.07 -28.95 32.74
CA GLN A 82 -40.37 -27.86 31.83
C GLN A 82 -39.86 -28.10 30.41
N HIS A 83 -38.72 -28.78 30.26
CA HIS A 83 -38.22 -29.19 28.96
C HIS A 83 -39.13 -30.25 28.32
N SER A 84 -39.61 -31.22 29.12
CA SER A 84 -40.54 -32.22 28.67
C SER A 84 -41.91 -31.63 28.28
N ASP A 85 -42.42 -30.62 28.99
CA ASP A 85 -43.65 -29.90 28.63
C ASP A 85 -43.53 -29.22 27.26
N LEU A 86 -42.37 -28.61 26.97
CA LEU A 86 -42.10 -28.05 25.66
C LEU A 86 -42.10 -29.11 24.55
N ILE A 87 -41.42 -30.24 24.79
CA ILE A 87 -41.38 -31.38 23.87
C ILE A 87 -42.81 -31.94 23.65
N ALA A 88 -43.61 -32.09 24.72
CA ALA A 88 -44.99 -32.51 24.63
C ALA A 88 -45.85 -31.59 23.75
N THR A 89 -45.66 -30.26 23.90
CA THR A 89 -46.39 -29.29 23.11
C THR A 89 -46.03 -29.42 21.62
N ILE A 90 -44.76 -29.46 21.28
CA ILE A 90 -44.27 -29.63 19.88
C ILE A 90 -44.80 -30.98 19.33
N TYR A 91 -44.73 -32.06 20.09
CA TYR A 91 -45.19 -33.37 19.66
C TYR A 91 -46.71 -33.38 19.36
N ARG A 92 -47.53 -32.80 20.25
CA ARG A 92 -48.99 -32.69 20.05
C ARG A 92 -49.32 -31.94 18.76
N ASP A 93 -48.64 -30.81 18.50
CA ASP A 93 -48.83 -30.02 17.29
C ASP A 93 -48.50 -30.86 16.04
N LEU A 94 -47.32 -31.50 16.03
CA LEU A 94 -46.89 -32.34 14.91
C LEU A 94 -47.83 -33.50 14.59
N ILE A 95 -48.40 -34.16 15.62
CA ILE A 95 -49.30 -35.29 15.41
C ILE A 95 -50.70 -34.80 15.00
N ARG A 96 -51.19 -33.69 15.54
CA ARG A 96 -52.56 -33.21 15.30
C ARG A 96 -52.68 -32.35 14.05
N ALA A 97 -51.73 -31.44 13.86
CA ALA A 97 -51.77 -30.47 12.78
C ALA A 97 -50.75 -30.74 11.65
N GLY A 98 -49.83 -31.66 11.87
CA GLY A 98 -48.74 -31.97 10.91
C GLY A 98 -47.59 -30.99 10.92
N ALA A 99 -47.70 -29.89 11.67
CA ALA A 99 -46.66 -28.89 11.86
C ALA A 99 -46.80 -28.22 13.23
N VAL A 100 -45.72 -27.68 13.76
CA VAL A 100 -45.71 -26.85 14.99
C VAL A 100 -46.55 -25.59 14.74
N ASN A 101 -47.35 -25.21 15.73
CA ASN A 101 -48.19 -24.02 15.64
C ASN A 101 -47.33 -22.75 15.43
N GLU A 102 -47.56 -22.04 14.33
CA GLU A 102 -46.79 -20.85 13.94
C GLU A 102 -46.97 -19.68 14.91
N ASP A 103 -48.16 -19.46 15.44
CA ASP A 103 -48.43 -18.40 16.42
C ASP A 103 -47.65 -18.65 17.72
N PHE A 104 -47.61 -19.93 18.16
CA PHE A 104 -46.80 -20.35 19.30
C PHE A 104 -45.30 -20.10 19.04
N LEU A 105 -44.81 -20.52 17.90
CA LEU A 105 -43.42 -20.30 17.50
C LEU A 105 -43.08 -18.81 17.41
N ALA A 106 -43.94 -18.01 16.76
CA ALA A 106 -43.80 -16.57 16.62
C ALA A 106 -43.68 -15.87 17.98
N GLU A 107 -44.55 -16.24 18.92
CA GLU A 107 -44.53 -15.67 20.28
C GLU A 107 -43.26 -16.03 21.03
N GLN A 108 -42.77 -17.25 20.90
CA GLN A 108 -41.51 -17.67 21.53
C GLN A 108 -40.29 -16.96 20.93
N VAL A 109 -40.23 -16.83 19.61
CA VAL A 109 -39.16 -16.11 18.90
C VAL A 109 -39.21 -14.64 19.25
N ARG A 110 -40.40 -14.02 19.26
CA ARG A 110 -40.59 -12.59 19.62
C ARG A 110 -40.06 -12.25 21.04
N ARG A 111 -40.25 -13.16 22.00
CA ARG A 111 -39.78 -13.00 23.37
C ARG A 111 -38.25 -12.95 23.47
N THR A 112 -37.55 -13.54 22.51
CA THR A 112 -36.08 -13.52 22.45
C THR A 112 -35.51 -12.33 21.67
N ASP A 113 -36.32 -11.65 20.88
CA ASP A 113 -35.94 -10.60 19.97
C ASP A 113 -35.75 -9.24 20.69
N SER A 114 -34.78 -9.17 21.60
CA SER A 114 -34.34 -7.93 22.24
C SER A 114 -32.87 -8.03 22.62
N THR A 115 -32.09 -7.03 22.22
CA THR A 115 -30.66 -6.88 22.56
C THR A 115 -30.42 -6.17 23.88
N ASP A 116 -31.49 -5.81 24.63
CA ASP A 116 -31.38 -5.16 25.92
C ASP A 116 -30.99 -6.13 27.03
N GLY A 117 -30.28 -5.66 28.01
CA GLY A 117 -29.93 -6.42 29.20
C GLY A 117 -28.44 -6.72 29.36
N GLU A 118 -28.14 -7.38 30.47
CA GLU A 118 -26.80 -7.79 30.84
C GLU A 118 -26.38 -9.11 30.18
N ILE A 119 -25.10 -9.47 30.33
CA ILE A 119 -24.49 -10.68 29.76
C ILE A 119 -25.32 -11.94 30.02
N ASP A 120 -25.81 -12.11 31.26
CA ASP A 120 -26.61 -13.30 31.64
C ASP A 120 -27.96 -13.33 30.95
N THR A 121 -28.60 -12.18 30.77
CA THR A 121 -29.87 -12.04 30.03
C THR A 121 -29.69 -12.34 28.56
N LEU A 122 -28.66 -11.81 27.92
CA LEU A 122 -28.34 -12.07 26.51
C LEU A 122 -27.98 -13.55 26.31
N SER A 123 -27.17 -14.14 27.18
CA SER A 123 -26.82 -15.55 27.12
C SER A 123 -28.05 -16.45 27.26
N ALA A 124 -29.02 -16.10 28.15
CA ALA A 124 -30.26 -16.82 28.28
C ALA A 124 -31.13 -16.74 27.00
N ARG A 125 -31.23 -15.55 26.39
CA ARG A 125 -31.96 -15.38 25.12
C ARG A 125 -31.28 -16.12 23.97
N ILE A 126 -29.96 -16.13 23.88
CA ILE A 126 -29.21 -16.93 22.88
C ILE A 126 -29.55 -18.44 23.08
N SER A 127 -29.53 -18.91 24.32
CA SER A 127 -29.88 -20.28 24.61
C SER A 127 -31.34 -20.60 24.23
N GLN A 128 -32.24 -19.65 24.37
CA GLN A 128 -33.64 -19.78 24.01
C GLN A 128 -33.86 -19.78 22.50
N ILE A 129 -33.23 -18.83 21.76
CA ILE A 129 -33.39 -18.76 20.31
C ILE A 129 -32.78 -20.02 19.63
N ARG A 130 -31.68 -20.56 20.13
CA ARG A 130 -31.07 -21.80 19.63
C ARG A 130 -32.01 -22.98 19.66
N THR A 131 -32.91 -23.06 20.65
CA THR A 131 -33.96 -24.08 20.67
C THR A 131 -34.85 -23.95 19.44
N TRP A 132 -35.23 -22.75 19.07
CA TRP A 132 -36.10 -22.49 17.93
C TRP A 132 -35.34 -22.57 16.59
N THR A 133 -34.07 -22.21 16.55
CA THR A 133 -33.17 -22.49 15.41
C THR A 133 -33.08 -24.00 15.16
N TYR A 134 -32.99 -24.81 16.22
CA TYR A 134 -33.02 -26.27 16.07
C TYR A 134 -34.37 -26.77 15.48
N VAL A 135 -35.50 -26.28 16.01
CA VAL A 135 -36.83 -26.63 15.50
C VAL A 135 -37.00 -26.23 14.03
N SER A 136 -36.57 -25.04 13.64
CA SER A 136 -36.69 -24.57 12.26
C SER A 136 -35.85 -25.36 11.26
N ASN A 137 -34.77 -25.99 11.71
CA ASN A 137 -33.90 -26.81 10.85
C ASN A 137 -34.34 -28.27 10.77
N ARG A 138 -35.45 -28.67 11.45
CA ARG A 138 -35.99 -30.03 11.36
C ARG A 138 -36.90 -30.18 10.14
N PRO A 139 -36.68 -31.23 9.31
CA PRO A 139 -37.56 -31.52 8.18
C PRO A 139 -39.01 -31.75 8.64
N GLU A 140 -39.95 -31.16 7.92
CA GLU A 140 -41.40 -31.38 8.12
C GLU A 140 -41.98 -30.95 9.48
N TRP A 141 -41.18 -30.19 10.32
CA TRP A 141 -41.73 -29.72 11.59
C TRP A 141 -42.45 -28.38 11.47
N LEU A 142 -42.16 -27.58 10.43
CA LEU A 142 -42.77 -26.27 10.19
C LEU A 142 -43.44 -26.22 8.82
N ALA A 143 -44.47 -25.40 8.67
CA ALA A 143 -45.10 -25.14 7.39
C ALA A 143 -44.22 -24.30 6.46
N ASP A 144 -43.54 -23.26 7.00
CA ASP A 144 -42.55 -22.47 6.28
C ASP A 144 -41.20 -22.52 7.01
N PRO A 145 -40.37 -23.54 6.77
CA PRO A 145 -39.09 -23.68 7.43
C PRO A 145 -38.11 -22.59 7.00
N THR A 146 -38.14 -22.10 5.75
CA THR A 146 -37.20 -21.13 5.24
C THR A 146 -37.33 -19.80 5.96
N HIS A 147 -38.54 -19.28 6.09
CA HIS A 147 -38.82 -18.06 6.85
C HIS A 147 -38.28 -18.11 8.28
N TRP A 148 -38.58 -19.24 8.97
CA TRP A 148 -38.17 -19.39 10.38
C TRP A 148 -36.67 -19.62 10.57
N GLN A 149 -36.01 -20.30 9.64
CA GLN A 149 -34.53 -20.43 9.63
C GLN A 149 -33.85 -19.08 9.50
N GLU A 150 -34.28 -18.27 8.54
CA GLU A 150 -33.74 -16.94 8.36
C GLU A 150 -34.00 -16.05 9.59
N LYS A 151 -35.22 -16.02 10.08
CA LYS A 151 -35.63 -15.21 11.22
C LYS A 151 -34.91 -15.58 12.53
N THR A 152 -34.81 -16.87 12.84
CA THR A 152 -34.12 -17.33 14.06
C THR A 152 -32.62 -17.05 13.98
N ARG A 153 -32.03 -17.20 12.79
CA ARG A 153 -30.62 -16.90 12.56
C ARG A 153 -30.32 -15.41 12.70
N GLU A 154 -31.13 -14.54 12.09
CA GLU A 154 -30.99 -13.09 12.22
C GLU A 154 -31.01 -12.65 13.69
N ILE A 155 -31.92 -13.20 14.49
CA ILE A 155 -32.02 -12.88 15.93
C ILE A 155 -30.80 -13.43 16.69
N GLU A 156 -30.37 -14.67 16.39
CA GLU A 156 -29.19 -15.27 17.03
C GLU A 156 -27.93 -14.44 16.76
N ASP A 157 -27.72 -13.99 15.51
CA ASP A 157 -26.59 -13.16 15.12
C ASP A 157 -26.61 -11.82 15.88
N ARG A 158 -27.75 -11.11 15.89
CA ARG A 158 -27.89 -9.85 16.65
C ARG A 158 -27.65 -9.99 18.15
N LEU A 159 -28.14 -11.07 18.74
CA LEU A 159 -27.91 -11.35 20.17
C LEU A 159 -26.46 -11.70 20.45
N SER A 160 -25.79 -12.42 19.54
CA SER A 160 -24.37 -12.74 19.64
C SER A 160 -23.50 -11.49 19.57
N ASP A 161 -23.80 -10.58 18.66
CA ASP A 161 -23.08 -9.30 18.53
C ASP A 161 -23.27 -8.44 19.79
N ALA A 162 -24.49 -8.32 20.28
CA ALA A 162 -24.79 -7.60 21.52
C ALA A 162 -24.08 -8.22 22.74
N LEU A 163 -24.03 -9.55 22.83
CA LEU A 163 -23.31 -10.24 23.89
C LEU A 163 -21.80 -9.98 23.80
N HIS A 164 -21.24 -10.01 22.58
CA HIS A 164 -19.83 -9.73 22.36
C HIS A 164 -19.48 -8.30 22.80
N GLU A 165 -20.31 -7.33 22.43
CA GLU A 165 -20.13 -5.93 22.86
C GLU A 165 -20.16 -5.82 24.40
N ARG A 166 -21.12 -6.46 25.08
CA ARG A 166 -21.22 -6.41 26.55
C ARG A 166 -20.05 -7.11 27.24
N LEU A 167 -19.60 -8.25 26.70
CA LEU A 167 -18.42 -8.96 27.21
C LEU A 167 -17.16 -8.11 27.06
N THR A 168 -16.96 -7.48 25.91
CA THR A 168 -15.83 -6.58 25.65
C THR A 168 -15.85 -5.42 26.63
N LYS A 169 -17.00 -4.74 26.79
CA LYS A 169 -17.16 -3.64 27.73
C LYS A 169 -16.87 -4.06 29.18
N ARG A 170 -17.44 -5.16 29.62
CA ARG A 170 -17.21 -5.69 30.98
C ARG A 170 -15.75 -6.09 31.21
N PHE A 171 -15.10 -6.62 30.18
CA PHE A 171 -13.68 -6.99 30.26
C PHE A 171 -12.79 -5.75 30.39
N VAL A 172 -13.08 -4.71 29.61
CA VAL A 172 -12.39 -3.39 29.70
C VAL A 172 -12.62 -2.77 31.07
N ASP A 173 -13.88 -2.67 31.53
CA ASP A 173 -14.22 -2.06 32.84
C ASP A 173 -13.54 -2.78 34.02
N ARG A 174 -13.46 -4.10 33.99
CA ARG A 174 -12.82 -4.88 35.07
C ARG A 174 -11.32 -4.70 35.07
N ARG A 175 -10.68 -4.63 33.89
CA ARG A 175 -9.25 -4.35 33.77
C ARG A 175 -8.92 -2.95 34.26
N THR A 176 -9.70 -1.97 33.83
CA THR A 176 -9.55 -0.56 34.24
C THR A 176 -9.67 -0.39 35.76
N SER A 177 -10.58 -1.11 36.42
CA SER A 177 -10.76 -1.04 37.89
C SER A 177 -9.54 -1.53 38.66
N VAL A 178 -8.81 -2.54 38.18
CA VAL A 178 -7.57 -3.03 38.83
C VAL A 178 -6.45 -2.02 38.67
N LEU A 179 -6.29 -1.47 37.49
CA LEU A 179 -5.34 -0.41 37.19
C LEU A 179 -5.59 0.83 38.04
N MET A 180 -6.87 1.25 38.18
CA MET A 180 -7.29 2.39 39.00
C MET A 180 -6.98 2.19 40.47
N ARG A 181 -7.12 0.97 40.98
CA ARG A 181 -6.76 0.67 42.37
C ARG A 181 -5.26 0.82 42.59
N ARG A 182 -4.41 0.29 41.71
CA ARG A 182 -2.95 0.41 41.78
C ARG A 182 -2.47 1.84 41.61
N LEU A 183 -3.11 2.63 40.73
CA LEU A 183 -2.85 4.06 40.58
C LEU A 183 -3.13 4.84 41.87
N ARG A 184 -4.24 4.54 42.56
CA ARG A 184 -4.58 5.17 43.88
C ARG A 184 -3.64 4.76 44.99
N GLU A 185 -3.08 3.55 44.93
CA GLU A 185 -2.11 3.04 45.90
C GLU A 185 -0.68 3.57 45.64
N ASN A 186 -0.47 4.44 44.63
CA ASN A 186 0.84 4.99 44.25
C ASN A 186 1.89 3.89 43.99
N ALA A 187 1.45 2.69 43.61
CA ALA A 187 2.33 1.57 43.26
C ALA A 187 3.10 1.87 41.98
N MET A 188 4.36 1.44 41.91
CA MET A 188 5.10 1.48 40.64
C MET A 188 4.38 0.59 39.63
N LEU A 189 3.92 1.20 38.53
CA LEU A 189 3.28 0.50 37.44
C LEU A 189 4.34 -0.17 36.57
N GLU A 190 4.15 -1.46 36.28
CA GLU A 190 4.99 -2.20 35.35
C GLU A 190 4.49 -1.95 33.93
N ALA A 191 5.40 -1.54 33.06
CA ALA A 191 5.12 -1.40 31.64
C ALA A 191 6.00 -2.38 30.84
N GLU A 192 5.38 -3.10 29.93
CA GLU A 192 6.02 -4.06 29.02
C GLU A 192 5.78 -3.62 27.58
N ILE A 193 6.79 -3.82 26.73
CA ILE A 193 6.71 -3.58 25.30
C ILE A 193 6.94 -4.92 24.59
N SER A 194 5.95 -5.33 23.79
CA SER A 194 6.04 -6.57 23.03
C SER A 194 7.06 -6.46 21.87
N VAL A 195 7.48 -7.59 21.32
CA VAL A 195 8.34 -7.65 20.13
C VAL A 195 7.70 -6.93 18.93
N ASN A 196 6.38 -6.90 18.88
CA ASN A 196 5.62 -6.24 17.81
C ASN A 196 5.41 -4.74 18.04
N GLY A 197 5.91 -4.21 19.16
CA GLY A 197 5.74 -2.80 19.51
C GLY A 197 4.48 -2.47 20.32
N ASP A 198 3.64 -3.46 20.68
CA ASP A 198 2.49 -3.21 21.52
C ASP A 198 2.95 -2.86 22.94
N VAL A 199 2.43 -1.77 23.49
CA VAL A 199 2.78 -1.25 24.81
C VAL A 199 1.69 -1.62 25.79
N PHE A 200 2.09 -2.32 26.87
CA PHE A 200 1.22 -2.74 27.95
C PHE A 200 1.63 -2.06 29.25
N VAL A 201 0.67 -1.60 30.03
CA VAL A 201 0.87 -1.15 31.39
C VAL A 201 -0.01 -2.00 32.30
N GLU A 202 0.60 -2.71 33.26
CA GLU A 202 -0.10 -3.69 34.11
C GLU A 202 -0.92 -4.71 33.29
N GLY A 203 -0.37 -5.15 32.16
CA GLY A 203 -1.04 -6.06 31.24
C GLY A 203 -2.18 -5.43 30.41
N HIS A 204 -2.38 -4.11 30.49
CA HIS A 204 -3.34 -3.38 29.66
C HIS A 204 -2.66 -2.84 28.42
N HIS A 205 -3.18 -3.17 27.23
CA HIS A 205 -2.74 -2.56 25.99
C HIS A 205 -3.14 -1.09 25.99
N ILE A 206 -2.19 -0.20 25.84
CA ILE A 206 -2.38 1.24 25.87
C ILE A 206 -2.03 1.94 24.57
N GLY A 207 -1.43 1.20 23.61
CA GLY A 207 -1.05 1.70 22.31
C GLY A 207 0.09 0.91 21.69
N GLN A 208 0.58 1.42 20.55
CA GLN A 208 1.61 0.78 19.76
C GLN A 208 2.80 1.71 19.53
N LEU A 209 4.01 1.16 19.61
CA LEU A 209 5.27 1.84 19.34
C LEU A 209 5.77 1.46 17.95
N ALA A 210 5.64 2.38 16.97
CA ALA A 210 6.16 2.25 15.62
C ALA A 210 7.43 3.09 15.46
N GLY A 211 8.57 2.45 15.26
CA GLY A 211 9.86 3.12 15.26
C GLY A 211 10.12 3.84 16.60
N PHE A 212 10.12 5.16 16.58
CA PHE A 212 10.28 6.02 17.76
C PHE A 212 9.03 6.88 18.05
N ARG A 213 7.86 6.45 17.57
CA ARG A 213 6.59 7.12 17.81
C ARG A 213 5.64 6.19 18.55
N PHE A 214 5.15 6.65 19.68
CA PHE A 214 4.11 5.97 20.42
C PHE A 214 2.73 6.50 19.99
N MET A 215 1.86 5.60 19.57
CA MET A 215 0.48 5.88 19.22
C MET A 215 -0.40 5.29 20.32
N ALA A 216 -0.98 6.15 21.16
CA ALA A 216 -1.92 5.72 22.17
C ALA A 216 -3.25 5.27 21.54
N ASP A 217 -3.88 4.22 22.10
CA ASP A 217 -5.23 3.82 21.72
C ASP A 217 -6.25 4.89 22.07
N ALA A 218 -7.24 5.11 21.19
CA ALA A 218 -8.35 6.03 21.40
C ALA A 218 -9.23 5.69 22.62
N SER A 219 -9.12 4.45 23.13
CA SER A 219 -9.82 4.00 24.35
C SER A 219 -9.20 4.49 25.66
N ALA A 220 -8.06 5.20 25.61
CA ALA A 220 -7.36 5.75 26.76
C ALA A 220 -7.90 7.14 27.20
N ASP A 221 -9.09 7.54 26.79
CA ASP A 221 -9.71 8.81 27.17
C ASP A 221 -10.39 8.70 28.56
N GLY A 222 -9.75 9.26 29.56
CA GLY A 222 -10.29 9.35 30.94
C GLY A 222 -9.41 10.20 31.84
N PRO A 223 -9.91 10.62 32.99
CA PRO A 223 -9.13 11.43 33.95
C PRO A 223 -7.85 10.74 34.43
N ASP A 224 -7.82 9.40 34.37
CA ASP A 224 -6.69 8.59 34.80
C ASP A 224 -5.75 8.19 33.63
N ALA A 225 -6.12 8.48 32.39
CA ALA A 225 -5.31 8.25 31.21
C ALA A 225 -3.94 8.94 31.28
N LYS A 226 -3.89 10.14 31.91
CA LYS A 226 -2.64 10.87 32.10
C LYS A 226 -1.63 10.12 32.98
N ALA A 227 -2.10 9.42 34.02
CA ALA A 227 -1.22 8.68 34.94
C ALA A 227 -0.71 7.38 34.29
N VAL A 228 -1.54 6.72 33.50
CA VAL A 228 -1.17 5.53 32.68
C VAL A 228 -0.15 5.92 31.62
N LEU A 229 -0.40 7.01 30.88
CA LEU A 229 0.54 7.57 29.95
C LEU A 229 1.88 7.97 30.57
N ALA A 230 1.86 8.56 31.78
CA ALA A 230 3.10 8.91 32.50
C ALA A 230 3.91 7.67 32.90
N ALA A 231 3.25 6.58 33.29
CA ALA A 231 3.92 5.31 33.56
C ALA A 231 4.51 4.69 32.29
N ALA A 232 3.74 4.71 31.20
CA ALA A 232 4.21 4.29 29.88
C ALA A 232 5.41 5.10 29.40
N GLN A 233 5.38 6.42 29.59
CA GLN A 233 6.46 7.32 29.19
C GLN A 233 7.81 6.95 29.84
N LYS A 234 7.82 6.51 31.07
CA LYS A 234 9.03 6.08 31.78
C LYS A 234 9.61 4.79 31.18
N ALA A 235 8.75 3.83 30.82
CA ALA A 235 9.18 2.58 30.17
C ALA A 235 9.60 2.82 28.71
N LEU A 236 8.86 3.69 27.99
CA LEU A 236 9.18 4.10 26.63
C LEU A 236 10.54 4.78 26.54
N ALA A 237 10.93 5.61 27.53
CA ALA A 237 12.24 6.25 27.54
C ALA A 237 13.39 5.23 27.53
N LEU A 238 13.29 4.17 28.34
CA LEU A 238 14.28 3.08 28.36
C LEU A 238 14.29 2.29 27.03
N GLU A 239 13.12 2.00 26.49
CA GLU A 239 13.03 1.30 25.20
C GLU A 239 13.55 2.17 24.05
N PHE A 240 13.32 3.48 24.05
CA PHE A 240 13.88 4.39 23.04
C PHE A 240 15.40 4.39 23.06
N GLU A 241 16.03 4.39 24.25
CA GLU A 241 17.48 4.27 24.37
C GLU A 241 17.98 2.91 23.82
N ALA A 242 17.31 1.82 24.15
CA ALA A 242 17.64 0.49 23.66
C ALA A 242 17.43 0.38 22.13
N ARG A 243 16.33 0.93 21.60
CA ARG A 243 16.07 1.00 20.15
C ARG A 243 17.09 1.88 19.42
N ALA A 244 17.44 3.03 19.99
CA ALA A 244 18.46 3.92 19.43
C ALA A 244 19.81 3.21 19.32
N ALA A 245 20.23 2.46 20.35
CA ALA A 245 21.44 1.65 20.32
C ALA A 245 21.37 0.54 19.24
N ARG A 246 20.23 -0.16 19.12
CA ARG A 246 19.99 -1.17 18.07
C ARG A 246 20.06 -0.57 16.68
N LEU A 247 19.36 0.57 16.45
CA LEU A 247 19.37 1.28 15.18
C LEU A 247 20.78 1.76 14.82
N HIS A 248 21.55 2.27 15.80
CA HIS A 248 22.91 2.71 15.58
C HIS A 248 23.83 1.57 15.15
N ALA A 249 23.64 0.35 15.69
CA ALA A 249 24.39 -0.86 15.35
C ALA A 249 23.90 -1.55 14.07
N SER A 250 22.71 -1.21 13.56
CA SER A 250 22.09 -1.85 12.39
C SER A 250 22.87 -1.63 11.10
N GLY A 251 22.86 -2.64 10.22
CA GLY A 251 23.41 -2.56 8.86
C GLY A 251 22.58 -1.67 7.92
N ASN A 252 23.13 -1.37 6.76
CA ASN A 252 22.37 -0.62 5.73
C ASN A 252 21.22 -1.44 5.13
N SER A 253 21.28 -2.77 5.18
CA SER A 253 20.22 -3.68 4.73
C SER A 253 18.92 -3.55 5.52
N ASP A 254 19.00 -3.05 6.76
CA ASP A 254 17.85 -2.93 7.65
C ASP A 254 17.05 -1.65 7.40
N PHE A 255 17.55 -0.81 6.49
CA PHE A 255 16.92 0.45 6.11
C PHE A 255 16.39 0.42 4.68
N ALA A 256 15.30 1.14 4.45
CA ALA A 256 14.74 1.37 3.12
C ALA A 256 14.22 2.81 3.01
N ILE A 257 14.25 3.35 1.77
CA ILE A 257 13.62 4.64 1.45
C ILE A 257 12.37 4.34 0.62
N GLY A 258 11.21 4.81 1.08
CA GLY A 258 9.96 4.68 0.34
C GLY A 258 9.82 5.73 -0.75
N ALA A 259 8.94 5.49 -1.71
CA ALA A 259 8.63 6.45 -2.78
C ALA A 259 8.08 7.79 -2.25
N ASP A 260 7.50 7.80 -1.06
CA ASP A 260 7.04 8.99 -0.35
C ASP A 260 8.14 9.77 0.39
N GLY A 261 9.39 9.33 0.29
CA GLY A 261 10.53 9.90 1.01
C GLY A 261 10.62 9.49 2.48
N THR A 262 9.83 8.51 2.91
CA THR A 262 9.91 7.98 4.28
C THR A 262 11.07 6.99 4.40
N VAL A 263 11.96 7.23 5.36
CA VAL A 263 13.01 6.29 5.74
C VAL A 263 12.45 5.31 6.76
N ARG A 264 12.54 4.02 6.44
CA ARG A 264 12.07 2.92 7.29
C ARG A 264 13.25 2.12 7.83
N TRP A 265 13.15 1.70 9.07
CA TRP A 265 14.08 0.78 9.71
C TRP A 265 13.32 -0.46 10.18
N LEU A 266 13.70 -1.63 9.69
CA LEU A 266 13.00 -2.91 9.91
C LEU A 266 11.50 -2.85 9.60
N GLY A 267 11.10 -1.98 8.66
CA GLY A 267 9.70 -1.76 8.26
C GLY A 267 9.05 -0.54 8.91
N ASP A 268 9.51 -0.12 10.09
CA ASP A 268 8.95 1.04 10.81
C ASP A 268 9.44 2.37 10.25
N PRO A 269 8.56 3.39 10.13
CA PRO A 269 8.96 4.73 9.74
C PRO A 269 9.77 5.40 10.85
N VAL A 270 11.01 5.81 10.55
CA VAL A 270 11.91 6.46 11.52
C VAL A 270 12.29 7.88 11.14
N ALA A 271 12.25 8.23 9.86
CA ALA A 271 12.48 9.58 9.39
C ALA A 271 11.75 9.86 8.08
N LYS A 272 11.63 11.12 7.73
CA LYS A 272 11.15 11.59 6.43
C LYS A 272 12.19 12.49 5.79
N LEU A 273 12.43 12.32 4.50
CA LEU A 273 13.29 13.18 3.73
C LEU A 273 12.56 14.50 3.41
N ALA A 274 13.29 15.59 3.45
CA ALA A 274 12.82 16.91 3.04
C ALA A 274 13.87 17.58 2.14
N SER A 275 13.48 18.66 1.46
CA SER A 275 14.40 19.46 0.68
C SER A 275 15.59 19.92 1.54
N GLY A 276 16.79 19.76 1.00
CA GLY A 276 18.03 20.27 1.56
C GLY A 276 18.62 21.40 0.73
N ASP A 277 19.83 21.83 1.09
CA ASP A 277 20.55 22.90 0.35
C ASP A 277 20.99 22.46 -1.05
N HIS A 278 21.12 21.19 -1.28
CA HIS A 278 21.47 20.60 -2.56
C HIS A 278 20.59 19.36 -2.82
N ILE A 279 20.19 19.15 -4.08
CA ILE A 279 19.27 18.08 -4.46
C ILE A 279 19.77 16.68 -4.07
N LEU A 280 21.09 16.43 -4.11
CA LEU A 280 21.72 15.17 -3.69
C LEU A 280 21.99 15.11 -2.18
N LYS A 281 21.63 16.13 -1.42
CA LYS A 281 21.79 16.19 0.04
C LYS A 281 20.46 16.57 0.69
N PRO A 282 19.45 15.70 0.64
CA PRO A 282 18.19 15.95 1.32
C PRO A 282 18.42 16.01 2.83
N ARG A 283 17.59 16.77 3.52
CA ARG A 283 17.58 16.86 4.98
C ARG A 283 16.70 15.76 5.54
N THR A 284 17.14 15.11 6.59
CA THR A 284 16.34 14.11 7.30
C THR A 284 15.56 14.76 8.44
N ILE A 285 14.26 14.48 8.50
CA ILE A 285 13.37 14.89 9.60
C ILE A 285 13.05 13.63 10.38
N LEU A 286 13.54 13.55 11.63
CA LEU A 286 13.30 12.41 12.49
C LEU A 286 11.81 12.31 12.86
N LEU A 287 11.24 11.12 12.74
CA LEU A 287 9.89 10.77 13.18
C LEU A 287 9.99 10.11 14.56
N ALA A 288 10.04 10.92 15.60
CA ALA A 288 10.17 10.44 16.97
C ALA A 288 9.38 11.34 17.92
N ASP A 289 8.98 10.76 19.05
CA ASP A 289 8.37 11.49 20.14
C ASP A 289 9.42 12.26 20.97
N ASP A 290 8.96 13.21 21.78
CA ASP A 290 9.81 14.10 22.57
C ASP A 290 10.65 13.36 23.62
N GLN A 291 10.34 12.09 23.90
CA GLN A 291 11.10 11.26 24.85
C GLN A 291 12.44 10.78 24.30
N LEU A 292 12.60 10.73 22.98
CA LEU A 292 13.90 10.47 22.39
C LEU A 292 14.76 11.73 22.42
N THR A 293 15.58 11.88 23.44
CA THR A 293 16.38 13.08 23.71
C THR A 293 17.87 12.79 23.82
N GLY A 294 18.68 13.83 23.90
CA GLY A 294 20.11 13.75 24.19
C GLY A 294 20.89 12.93 23.16
N SER A 295 21.91 12.23 23.63
CA SER A 295 22.83 11.46 22.78
C SER A 295 22.14 10.34 21.99
N ALA A 296 21.08 9.74 22.51
CA ALA A 296 20.33 8.70 21.81
C ALA A 296 19.69 9.25 20.52
N ARG A 297 19.10 10.44 20.61
CA ARG A 297 18.56 11.16 19.42
C ARG A 297 19.65 11.46 18.39
N ASP A 298 20.80 11.97 18.87
CA ASP A 298 21.91 12.33 17.97
C ASP A 298 22.48 11.10 17.27
N PHE A 299 22.60 9.96 17.94
CA PHE A 299 23.03 8.70 17.35
C PHE A 299 22.06 8.19 16.29
N VAL A 300 20.75 8.30 16.54
CA VAL A 300 19.72 7.91 15.55
C VAL A 300 19.80 8.80 14.32
N VAL A 301 19.83 10.13 14.49
CA VAL A 301 19.95 11.08 13.37
C VAL A 301 21.22 10.82 12.57
N ALA A 302 22.37 10.75 13.22
CA ALA A 302 23.65 10.53 12.57
C ALA A 302 23.69 9.20 11.79
N ARG A 303 23.05 8.15 12.33
CA ARG A 303 22.98 6.84 11.66
C ARG A 303 22.09 6.88 10.44
N ILE A 304 20.94 7.54 10.52
CA ILE A 304 20.01 7.71 9.39
C ILE A 304 20.66 8.56 8.30
N ASP A 305 21.27 9.68 8.65
CA ASP A 305 21.99 10.54 7.70
C ASP A 305 23.10 9.78 6.98
N ARG A 306 23.88 8.98 7.71
CA ARG A 306 24.91 8.10 7.13
C ARG A 306 24.31 7.12 6.14
N PHE A 307 23.17 6.51 6.46
CA PHE A 307 22.48 5.59 5.55
C PHE A 307 22.01 6.32 4.29
N VAL A 308 21.30 7.45 4.44
CA VAL A 308 20.77 8.23 3.30
C VAL A 308 21.91 8.68 2.38
N ASN A 309 22.96 9.25 2.94
CA ASN A 309 24.12 9.70 2.14
C ASN A 309 24.82 8.52 1.45
N HIS A 310 24.98 7.38 2.12
CA HIS A 310 25.56 6.19 1.51
C HIS A 310 24.67 5.63 0.41
N HIS A 311 23.37 5.59 0.61
CA HIS A 311 22.40 5.11 -0.38
C HIS A 311 22.45 5.97 -1.65
N ILE A 312 22.41 7.30 -1.50
CA ILE A 312 22.53 8.23 -2.63
C ILE A 312 23.88 8.05 -3.35
N ALA A 313 25.00 8.04 -2.61
CA ALA A 313 26.32 7.86 -3.18
C ALA A 313 26.51 6.49 -3.88
N THR A 314 25.77 5.45 -3.46
CA THR A 314 25.83 4.14 -4.08
C THR A 314 24.96 4.06 -5.33
N VAL A 315 23.69 4.46 -5.23
CA VAL A 315 22.71 4.35 -6.32
C VAL A 315 23.00 5.37 -7.43
N LEU A 316 23.36 6.60 -7.06
CA LEU A 316 23.70 7.69 -7.97
C LEU A 316 25.23 7.89 -8.09
N LYS A 317 26.00 6.82 -7.89
CA LYS A 317 27.46 6.87 -7.90
C LYS A 317 28.07 7.70 -9.03
N PRO A 318 27.66 7.55 -10.31
CA PRO A 318 28.25 8.35 -11.39
C PRO A 318 28.04 9.85 -11.23
N LEU A 319 26.90 10.25 -10.67
CA LEU A 319 26.56 11.65 -10.42
C LEU A 319 27.31 12.19 -9.20
N ASP A 320 27.43 11.39 -8.14
CA ASP A 320 28.21 11.74 -6.94
C ASP A 320 29.70 11.87 -7.28
N ASP A 321 30.27 10.92 -8.03
CA ASP A 321 31.67 10.98 -8.52
C ASP A 321 31.89 12.24 -9.37
N LEU A 322 30.95 12.61 -10.26
CA LEU A 322 31.03 13.77 -11.10
C LEU A 322 31.03 15.11 -10.31
N THR A 323 30.21 15.18 -9.27
CA THR A 323 30.11 16.36 -8.40
C THR A 323 31.37 16.56 -7.55
N ARG A 324 32.10 15.49 -7.27
CA ARG A 324 33.34 15.47 -6.48
C ARG A 324 34.61 15.50 -7.36
N ALA A 325 34.45 15.57 -8.68
CA ALA A 325 35.57 15.53 -9.60
C ALA A 325 36.50 16.75 -9.41
N GLU A 326 37.74 16.51 -9.02
CA GLU A 326 38.78 17.56 -8.86
C GLU A 326 39.69 17.67 -10.09
N ASP A 327 39.67 16.63 -10.95
CA ASP A 327 40.52 16.52 -12.16
C ASP A 327 39.90 17.16 -13.42
N LEU A 328 38.76 17.84 -13.27
CA LEU A 328 38.07 18.55 -14.35
C LEU A 328 38.30 20.04 -14.25
N ASP A 329 38.78 20.65 -15.34
CA ASP A 329 39.07 22.08 -15.42
C ASP A 329 38.29 22.78 -16.55
N GLY A 330 38.17 24.08 -16.47
CA GLY A 330 37.65 24.96 -17.52
C GLY A 330 36.26 24.53 -18.01
N LEU A 331 36.12 24.37 -19.33
CA LEU A 331 34.85 24.00 -19.96
C LEU A 331 34.36 22.61 -19.55
N ALA A 332 35.27 21.64 -19.26
CA ALA A 332 34.89 20.31 -18.79
C ALA A 332 34.19 20.39 -17.44
N ARG A 333 34.72 21.19 -16.52
CA ARG A 333 34.10 21.40 -15.20
C ARG A 333 32.76 22.12 -15.32
N GLY A 334 32.65 23.13 -16.21
CA GLY A 334 31.38 23.81 -16.46
C GLY A 334 30.31 22.87 -17.04
N LEU A 335 30.68 21.99 -17.97
CA LEU A 335 29.77 21.00 -18.53
C LEU A 335 29.38 19.95 -17.49
N ALA A 336 30.33 19.47 -16.67
CA ALA A 336 30.07 18.55 -15.57
C ALA A 336 29.07 19.11 -14.57
N PHE A 337 29.22 20.36 -14.19
CA PHE A 337 28.29 21.07 -13.31
C PHE A 337 26.88 21.13 -13.91
N ARG A 338 26.76 21.51 -15.20
CA ARG A 338 25.45 21.54 -15.87
C ARG A 338 24.79 20.16 -15.98
N ILE A 339 25.58 19.09 -16.18
CA ILE A 339 25.06 17.70 -16.19
C ILE A 339 24.55 17.34 -14.79
N ALA A 340 25.28 17.68 -13.74
CA ALA A 340 24.89 17.42 -12.36
C ALA A 340 23.61 18.17 -11.98
N GLU A 341 23.50 19.46 -12.31
CA GLU A 341 22.28 20.27 -12.08
C GLU A 341 21.05 19.67 -12.80
N ASN A 342 21.25 19.09 -14.00
CA ASN A 342 20.18 18.47 -14.77
C ASN A 342 20.05 16.97 -14.52
N LEU A 343 20.59 16.49 -13.40
CA LEU A 343 20.44 15.11 -12.93
C LEU A 343 20.88 14.06 -13.97
N GLY A 344 21.96 14.39 -14.69
CA GLY A 344 22.64 13.46 -15.60
C GLY A 344 22.15 13.46 -17.04
N VAL A 345 21.22 14.35 -17.44
CA VAL A 345 20.69 14.43 -18.81
C VAL A 345 20.63 15.87 -19.29
N LEU A 346 21.32 16.17 -20.39
CA LEU A 346 21.26 17.46 -21.08
C LEU A 346 20.86 17.30 -22.55
N PHE A 347 20.11 18.25 -23.09
CA PHE A 347 19.95 18.36 -24.53
C PHE A 347 21.22 18.92 -25.15
N ARG A 348 21.76 18.26 -26.16
CA ARG A 348 23.00 18.68 -26.83
C ARG A 348 22.90 20.08 -27.40
N ARG A 349 21.71 20.49 -27.89
CA ARG A 349 21.46 21.83 -28.44
C ARG A 349 21.70 22.96 -27.41
N ASP A 350 21.37 22.69 -26.13
CA ASP A 350 21.40 23.68 -25.06
C ASP A 350 22.83 23.98 -24.59
N VAL A 351 23.79 23.12 -24.97
CA VAL A 351 25.22 23.25 -24.66
C VAL A 351 26.11 23.17 -25.93
N ALA A 352 25.51 23.43 -27.10
CA ALA A 352 26.19 23.27 -28.39
C ALA A 352 27.48 24.05 -28.48
N GLU A 353 27.51 25.32 -28.03
CA GLU A 353 28.71 26.16 -28.04
C GLU A 353 29.80 25.59 -27.12
N MET A 354 29.44 25.18 -25.90
CA MET A 354 30.40 24.57 -24.97
C MET A 354 31.01 23.29 -25.56
N ILE A 355 30.20 22.47 -26.26
CA ILE A 355 30.70 21.25 -26.89
C ILE A 355 31.64 21.54 -28.05
N LYS A 356 31.37 22.59 -28.82
CA LYS A 356 32.18 22.96 -29.98
C LYS A 356 33.61 23.30 -29.53
N ASP A 357 33.73 24.03 -28.43
CA ASP A 357 35.01 24.52 -27.92
C ASP A 357 35.71 23.50 -26.99
N LEU A 358 35.03 22.36 -26.68
CA LEU A 358 35.58 21.29 -25.84
C LEU A 358 36.59 20.47 -26.63
N ASP A 359 37.81 20.39 -26.18
CA ASP A 359 38.87 19.59 -26.79
C ASP A 359 38.69 18.08 -26.57
N GLN A 360 39.52 17.28 -27.23
CA GLN A 360 39.43 15.82 -27.17
C GLN A 360 39.84 15.28 -25.78
N SER A 361 40.76 15.95 -25.09
CA SER A 361 41.25 15.53 -23.76
C SER A 361 40.16 15.75 -22.71
N ALA A 362 39.50 16.89 -22.72
CA ALA A 362 38.39 17.23 -21.87
C ALA A 362 37.18 16.28 -22.08
N ARG A 363 36.90 15.92 -23.34
CA ARG A 363 35.88 14.89 -23.65
C ARG A 363 36.28 13.52 -23.12
N ALA A 364 37.55 13.15 -23.16
CA ALA A 364 38.05 11.90 -22.62
C ALA A 364 37.93 11.85 -21.09
N SER A 365 38.26 12.94 -20.40
CA SER A 365 38.10 13.07 -18.95
C SER A 365 36.62 12.94 -18.52
N LEU A 366 35.70 13.62 -19.21
CA LEU A 366 34.28 13.51 -18.95
C LEU A 366 33.73 12.07 -19.17
N ARG A 367 34.22 11.35 -20.20
CA ARG A 367 33.84 9.95 -20.43
C ARG A 367 34.26 9.01 -19.30
N LYS A 368 35.36 9.31 -18.57
CA LYS A 368 35.77 8.52 -17.38
C LYS A 368 34.67 8.50 -16.29
N TYR A 369 33.92 9.60 -16.17
CA TYR A 369 32.77 9.70 -15.27
C TYR A 369 31.48 9.11 -15.84
N GLY A 370 31.56 8.37 -16.94
CA GLY A 370 30.41 7.69 -17.55
C GLY A 370 29.52 8.60 -18.41
N ILE A 371 29.98 9.81 -18.75
CA ILE A 371 29.23 10.73 -19.64
C ILE A 371 29.33 10.24 -21.07
N ARG A 372 28.20 10.11 -21.75
CA ARG A 372 28.11 9.79 -23.17
C ARG A 372 27.67 11.03 -23.97
N PHE A 373 28.43 11.34 -25.03
CA PHE A 373 28.10 12.38 -25.97
C PHE A 373 27.31 11.81 -27.14
N GLY A 374 25.99 11.88 -27.07
CA GLY A 374 25.11 11.43 -28.11
C GLY A 374 24.85 12.45 -29.22
N ALA A 375 23.99 12.10 -30.16
CA ALA A 375 23.58 13.00 -31.25
C ALA A 375 22.60 14.07 -30.78
N TYR A 376 21.69 13.71 -29.88
CA TYR A 376 20.65 14.59 -29.35
C TYR A 376 20.88 14.99 -27.90
N HIS A 377 21.53 14.11 -27.11
CA HIS A 377 21.71 14.27 -25.68
C HIS A 377 23.18 14.07 -25.26
N ILE A 378 23.53 14.71 -24.15
CA ILE A 378 24.68 14.35 -23.34
C ILE A 378 24.09 13.76 -22.06
N PHE A 379 24.45 12.55 -21.74
CA PHE A 379 23.78 11.83 -20.66
C PHE A 379 24.66 10.78 -20.00
N MET A 380 24.23 10.34 -18.83
CA MET A 380 24.87 9.28 -18.07
C MET A 380 24.02 8.00 -18.15
N PRO A 381 24.38 6.99 -18.96
CA PRO A 381 23.58 5.77 -19.14
C PRO A 381 23.27 5.01 -17.86
N ALA A 382 24.14 5.10 -16.87
CA ALA A 382 23.95 4.45 -15.58
C ALA A 382 22.74 5.01 -14.81
N LEU A 383 22.37 6.27 -15.03
CA LEU A 383 21.21 6.91 -14.40
C LEU A 383 19.89 6.59 -15.10
N LEU A 384 19.92 6.03 -16.30
CA LEU A 384 18.72 5.58 -17.04
C LEU A 384 18.24 4.19 -16.60
N LYS A 385 18.78 3.65 -15.52
CA LYS A 385 18.31 2.39 -14.90
C LYS A 385 17.16 2.67 -13.93
N PRO A 386 16.27 1.70 -13.66
CA PRO A 386 15.11 1.91 -12.80
C PRO A 386 15.43 2.51 -11.43
N ALA A 387 16.30 1.89 -10.65
CA ALA A 387 16.61 2.35 -9.29
C ALA A 387 17.24 3.76 -9.23
N PRO A 388 18.25 4.12 -10.07
CA PRO A 388 18.71 5.50 -10.15
C PRO A 388 17.63 6.49 -10.59
N ALA A 389 16.81 6.16 -11.59
CA ALA A 389 15.75 7.04 -12.07
C ALA A 389 14.66 7.28 -11.00
N GLU A 390 14.31 6.25 -10.22
CA GLU A 390 13.37 6.35 -9.10
C GLU A 390 13.94 7.29 -8.02
N LEU A 391 15.20 7.11 -7.62
CA LEU A 391 15.85 7.95 -6.63
C LEU A 391 16.01 9.39 -7.12
N VAL A 392 16.38 9.61 -8.39
CA VAL A 392 16.43 10.93 -9.01
C VAL A 392 15.08 11.62 -8.99
N THR A 393 14.01 10.90 -9.33
CA THR A 393 12.63 11.41 -9.31
C THR A 393 12.21 11.80 -7.90
N LEU A 394 12.51 10.97 -6.90
CA LEU A 394 12.25 11.25 -5.48
C LEU A 394 12.98 12.53 -5.03
N LEU A 395 14.29 12.60 -5.26
CA LEU A 395 15.09 13.76 -4.84
C LEU A 395 14.65 15.06 -5.53
N TRP A 396 14.29 14.97 -6.81
CA TRP A 396 13.73 16.09 -7.54
C TRP A 396 12.38 16.53 -6.97
N ALA A 397 11.50 15.57 -6.67
CA ALA A 397 10.20 15.84 -6.09
C ALA A 397 10.29 16.50 -4.71
N LEU A 398 11.26 16.12 -3.88
CA LEU A 398 11.56 16.78 -2.61
C LEU A 398 11.95 18.24 -2.77
N ALA A 399 12.73 18.56 -3.81
CA ALA A 399 13.25 19.90 -4.04
C ALA A 399 12.26 20.83 -4.77
N ASN A 400 11.24 20.28 -5.47
CA ASN A 400 10.37 21.03 -6.37
C ASN A 400 8.87 20.82 -6.10
N ASP A 401 8.51 20.41 -4.88
CA ASP A 401 7.11 20.07 -4.49
C ASP A 401 6.43 19.08 -5.46
N GLY A 402 7.24 18.15 -6.00
CA GLY A 402 6.84 17.25 -7.07
C GLY A 402 5.86 16.17 -6.67
N PHE A 403 5.72 15.87 -5.37
CA PHE A 403 4.77 14.85 -4.88
C PHE A 403 3.30 15.18 -5.18
N SER A 404 2.97 16.47 -5.26
CA SER A 404 1.62 16.93 -5.58
C SER A 404 1.36 17.05 -7.08
N ARG A 405 2.39 16.91 -7.92
CA ARG A 405 2.26 17.03 -9.37
C ARG A 405 1.69 15.78 -9.99
N PRO A 406 0.82 15.90 -11.00
CA PRO A 406 0.24 14.75 -11.69
C PRO A 406 1.31 13.86 -12.32
N GLY A 407 1.20 12.55 -12.13
CA GLY A 407 2.11 11.56 -12.72
C GLY A 407 3.35 11.24 -11.87
N TYR A 408 3.44 11.75 -10.64
CA TYR A 408 4.49 11.31 -9.72
C TYR A 408 4.37 9.80 -9.46
N GLY A 409 5.45 9.06 -9.73
CA GLY A 409 5.49 7.61 -9.56
C GLY A 409 4.95 6.78 -10.74
N ASP A 410 4.30 7.40 -11.74
CA ASP A 410 3.66 6.66 -12.85
C ASP A 410 4.63 6.28 -13.96
N VAL A 411 5.67 7.10 -14.20
CA VAL A 411 6.60 6.90 -15.34
C VAL A 411 7.73 5.92 -15.01
N THR A 412 8.23 5.91 -13.77
CA THR A 412 9.35 5.04 -13.37
C THR A 412 9.05 3.54 -13.49
N PRO A 413 7.83 3.03 -13.22
CA PRO A 413 7.48 1.63 -13.47
C PRO A 413 7.54 1.25 -14.95
N LEU A 414 7.27 2.19 -15.86
CA LEU A 414 7.37 1.95 -17.30
C LEU A 414 8.82 1.69 -17.73
N LEU A 415 9.77 2.39 -17.09
CA LEU A 415 11.20 2.14 -17.28
C LEU A 415 11.59 0.77 -16.71
N ALA A 416 11.10 0.41 -15.54
CA ALA A 416 11.34 -0.88 -14.89
C ALA A 416 10.80 -2.05 -15.74
N ALA A 417 9.65 -1.85 -16.43
CA ALA A 417 9.09 -2.82 -17.37
C ALA A 417 9.90 -2.95 -18.67
N GLY A 418 11.03 -2.24 -18.83
CA GLY A 418 11.90 -2.31 -20.01
C GLY A 418 11.35 -1.65 -21.26
N ARG A 419 10.33 -0.80 -21.16
CA ARG A 419 9.73 -0.12 -22.31
C ARG A 419 10.75 0.80 -22.98
N THR A 420 10.87 0.69 -24.29
CA THR A 420 11.74 1.53 -25.13
C THR A 420 11.06 2.82 -25.53
N SER A 421 9.75 2.77 -25.76
CA SER A 421 8.88 3.92 -25.96
C SER A 421 7.52 3.68 -25.29
N VAL A 422 6.86 4.77 -24.90
CA VAL A 422 5.56 4.76 -24.25
C VAL A 422 4.66 5.81 -24.87
N ALA A 423 3.34 5.58 -24.86
CA ALA A 423 2.39 6.63 -25.19
C ALA A 423 2.46 7.71 -24.13
N THR A 424 2.39 8.97 -24.53
CA THR A 424 2.36 10.09 -23.59
C THR A 424 0.96 10.30 -23.06
N ASP A 425 0.85 10.54 -21.78
CA ASP A 425 -0.37 10.98 -21.13
C ASP A 425 -0.29 12.51 -20.96
N PRO A 426 -1.25 13.28 -21.48
CA PRO A 426 -1.25 14.74 -21.36
C PRO A 426 -1.47 15.21 -19.91
N GLU A 427 -2.01 14.38 -19.04
CA GLU A 427 -2.19 14.68 -17.61
C GLU A 427 -0.90 14.54 -16.80
N ILE A 428 0.08 13.78 -17.29
CA ILE A 428 1.38 13.59 -16.62
C ILE A 428 2.32 14.76 -16.94
N ASP A 429 2.92 15.32 -15.90
CA ASP A 429 3.96 16.36 -16.06
C ASP A 429 5.15 15.80 -16.87
N ARG A 430 5.52 16.53 -17.93
CA ARG A 430 6.61 16.16 -18.84
C ARG A 430 7.94 15.96 -18.14
N GLU A 431 8.14 16.61 -17.02
CA GLU A 431 9.35 16.50 -16.23
C GLU A 431 9.57 15.08 -15.71
N PHE A 432 8.52 14.35 -15.33
CA PHE A 432 8.64 12.95 -14.90
C PHE A 432 9.12 12.03 -16.01
N TYR A 433 8.74 12.28 -17.26
CA TYR A 433 9.33 11.56 -18.41
C TYR A 433 10.82 11.82 -18.51
N ARG A 434 11.26 13.08 -18.37
CA ARG A 434 12.68 13.46 -18.42
C ARG A 434 13.47 12.79 -17.30
N LEU A 435 12.97 12.83 -16.07
CA LEU A 435 13.61 12.23 -14.89
C LEU A 435 13.73 10.71 -15.02
N ALA A 436 12.74 10.06 -15.60
CA ALA A 436 12.77 8.63 -15.92
C ALA A 436 13.62 8.30 -17.16
N GLY A 437 14.29 9.28 -17.78
CA GLY A 437 15.17 9.07 -18.91
C GLY A 437 14.47 8.93 -20.26
N PHE A 438 13.23 9.42 -20.38
CA PHE A 438 12.50 9.51 -21.65
C PHE A 438 12.51 10.93 -22.20
N ARG A 439 12.55 11.05 -23.50
CA ARG A 439 12.32 12.32 -24.20
C ARG A 439 10.89 12.35 -24.71
N PHE A 440 10.16 13.38 -24.35
CA PHE A 440 8.81 13.65 -24.83
C PHE A 440 8.86 14.14 -26.30
N LEU A 441 8.14 13.44 -27.19
CA LEU A 441 8.13 13.68 -28.63
C LEU A 441 6.68 13.62 -29.17
N GLY A 442 5.83 14.49 -28.64
CA GLY A 442 4.41 14.52 -29.03
C GLY A 442 3.60 13.41 -28.37
N LYS A 443 2.99 12.51 -29.14
CA LYS A 443 2.19 11.38 -28.63
C LYS A 443 3.02 10.25 -28.02
N ARG A 444 4.33 10.29 -28.22
CA ARG A 444 5.24 9.26 -27.69
C ARG A 444 6.36 9.87 -26.88
N ALA A 445 6.72 9.20 -25.80
CA ALA A 445 7.95 9.44 -25.07
C ALA A 445 8.90 8.26 -25.31
N VAL A 446 10.13 8.54 -25.74
CA VAL A 446 11.12 7.54 -26.12
C VAL A 446 12.33 7.64 -25.23
N ARG A 447 12.84 6.50 -24.78
CA ARG A 447 14.00 6.42 -23.91
C ARG A 447 15.24 6.98 -24.60
N ILE A 448 16.02 7.80 -23.90
CA ILE A 448 17.14 8.59 -24.45
C ILE A 448 18.19 7.71 -25.11
N ASP A 449 18.57 6.58 -24.51
CA ASP A 449 19.54 5.64 -25.09
C ASP A 449 19.06 5.00 -26.38
N ILE A 450 17.75 4.81 -26.52
CA ILE A 450 17.12 4.30 -27.74
C ILE A 450 17.13 5.36 -28.85
N LEU A 451 16.89 6.63 -28.50
CA LEU A 451 17.01 7.74 -29.47
C LEU A 451 18.44 7.89 -29.99
N GLU A 452 19.43 7.69 -29.14
CA GLU A 452 20.83 7.73 -29.58
C GLU A 452 21.20 6.54 -30.49
N ARG A 453 20.62 5.34 -30.23
CA ARG A 453 20.74 4.20 -31.14
C ARG A 453 20.06 4.46 -32.47
N LEU A 454 18.87 5.10 -32.46
CA LEU A 454 18.21 5.53 -33.70
C LEU A 454 19.10 6.50 -34.49
N ALA A 455 19.74 7.45 -33.81
CA ALA A 455 20.69 8.38 -34.43
C ALA A 455 21.90 7.66 -35.06
N ASP A 456 22.36 6.58 -34.46
CA ASP A 456 23.46 5.75 -34.98
C ASP A 456 23.07 5.02 -36.28
N LEU A 457 21.78 4.69 -36.47
CA LEU A 457 21.25 4.16 -37.75
C LEU A 457 21.07 5.26 -38.80
N ILE A 458 20.61 6.44 -38.40
CA ILE A 458 20.34 7.57 -39.32
C ILE A 458 21.63 8.23 -39.80
N ARG A 459 22.65 8.37 -38.94
CA ARG A 459 23.89 9.11 -39.25
C ARG A 459 24.63 8.54 -40.47
N PRO A 460 24.91 7.25 -40.60
CA PRO A 460 25.54 6.69 -41.79
C PRO A 460 24.71 6.91 -43.06
N ALA A 461 23.38 6.84 -42.97
CA ALA A 461 22.49 7.08 -44.10
C ALA A 461 22.54 8.51 -44.63
N LEU A 462 22.67 9.51 -43.71
CA LEU A 462 22.80 10.92 -44.08
C LEU A 462 24.23 11.30 -44.49
N GLN A 463 25.26 10.53 -44.10
CA GLN A 463 26.65 10.77 -44.50
C GLN A 463 26.99 10.13 -45.84
N TRP A 464 26.28 9.07 -46.21
CA TRP A 464 26.49 8.38 -47.47
C TRP A 464 26.09 9.28 -48.66
N LYS A 465 26.82 9.18 -49.76
CA LYS A 465 26.54 9.91 -51.02
C LYS A 465 26.54 8.92 -52.17
N PRO A 466 25.68 9.11 -53.17
CA PRO A 466 25.75 8.32 -54.41
C PRO A 466 27.15 8.37 -54.99
N GLY A 467 27.70 7.23 -55.40
CA GLY A 467 29.05 7.09 -55.93
C GLY A 467 30.17 6.88 -54.88
N THR A 468 29.84 6.81 -53.57
CA THR A 468 30.80 6.43 -52.53
C THR A 468 31.16 4.96 -52.64
N GLN A 469 32.44 4.59 -52.54
CA GLN A 469 32.89 3.21 -52.51
C GLN A 469 32.38 2.49 -51.27
N GLY A 470 31.85 1.28 -51.42
CA GLY A 470 31.34 0.43 -50.33
C GLY A 470 29.82 0.21 -50.40
N THR A 471 29.30 -0.66 -49.54
CA THR A 471 27.88 -1.00 -49.47
C THR A 471 27.06 0.18 -48.98
N ARG A 472 25.98 0.51 -49.67
CA ARG A 472 25.02 1.53 -49.26
C ARG A 472 24.40 1.14 -47.91
N PRO A 473 24.39 2.02 -46.88
CA PRO A 473 23.63 1.80 -45.65
C PRO A 473 22.14 1.60 -45.97
N GLU A 474 21.49 0.63 -45.33
CA GLU A 474 20.09 0.23 -45.57
C GLU A 474 19.13 1.43 -45.59
N ALA A 475 19.28 2.38 -44.69
CA ALA A 475 18.44 3.56 -44.60
C ALA A 475 18.82 4.69 -45.58
N ALA A 476 19.94 4.61 -46.34
CA ALA A 476 20.40 5.70 -47.19
C ALA A 476 19.56 5.80 -48.49
N TYR A 477 19.10 7.02 -48.82
CA TYR A 477 18.27 7.29 -49.98
C TYR A 477 18.99 8.10 -51.07
N ASP A 478 19.42 9.31 -50.78
CA ASP A 478 20.08 10.21 -51.77
C ASP A 478 21.26 11.05 -51.18
N GLY A 479 21.72 10.74 -49.99
CA GLY A 479 22.77 11.49 -49.30
C GLY A 479 22.29 12.74 -48.54
N ARG A 480 21.01 13.09 -48.67
CA ARG A 480 20.37 14.19 -47.92
C ARG A 480 19.14 13.67 -47.16
N ARG A 481 18.52 12.64 -47.63
CA ARG A 481 17.34 11.99 -47.10
C ARG A 481 17.66 10.54 -46.76
N PHE A 482 16.89 9.99 -45.86
CA PHE A 482 16.94 8.58 -45.48
C PHE A 482 15.52 8.00 -45.43
N ILE A 483 15.43 6.69 -45.52
CA ILE A 483 14.17 5.95 -45.42
C ILE A 483 14.06 5.32 -44.03
N THR A 484 12.83 5.17 -43.54
CA THR A 484 12.57 4.43 -42.30
C THR A 484 12.68 2.93 -42.58
N THR A 485 13.43 2.22 -41.76
CA THR A 485 13.67 0.78 -41.90
C THR A 485 12.96 -0.01 -40.78
N THR A 486 12.75 -1.30 -41.02
CA THR A 486 12.21 -2.22 -40.01
C THR A 486 13.09 -2.29 -38.76
N GLY A 487 14.42 -2.11 -38.91
CA GLY A 487 15.36 -2.02 -37.81
C GLY A 487 15.09 -0.82 -36.92
N MET A 488 14.74 0.35 -37.47
CA MET A 488 14.36 1.53 -36.70
C MET A 488 13.06 1.34 -35.93
N LEU A 489 12.04 0.75 -36.56
CA LEU A 489 10.77 0.43 -35.92
C LEU A 489 10.95 -0.57 -34.76
N SER A 490 11.77 -1.60 -34.98
CA SER A 490 12.06 -2.63 -33.99
C SER A 490 12.74 -2.06 -32.74
N ILE A 491 13.75 -1.18 -32.91
CA ILE A 491 14.46 -0.56 -31.79
C ILE A 491 13.53 0.34 -30.97
N LEU A 492 12.65 1.09 -31.65
CA LEU A 492 11.68 1.97 -31.00
C LEU A 492 10.53 1.20 -30.36
N GLY A 493 10.21 0.00 -30.83
CA GLY A 493 8.98 -0.71 -30.46
C GLY A 493 7.74 0.11 -30.83
N ALA A 494 7.73 0.74 -32.00
CA ALA A 494 6.77 1.73 -32.46
C ALA A 494 6.19 1.33 -33.84
N THR A 495 5.00 1.87 -34.15
CA THR A 495 4.37 1.73 -35.48
C THR A 495 4.96 2.73 -36.48
N GLN A 496 4.56 2.59 -37.76
CA GLN A 496 4.98 3.52 -38.80
C GLN A 496 4.51 4.97 -38.51
N ASP A 497 3.30 5.13 -38.04
CA ASP A 497 2.76 6.45 -37.68
C ASP A 497 3.51 7.07 -36.46
N ASP A 498 3.86 6.21 -35.50
CA ASP A 498 4.63 6.63 -34.33
C ASP A 498 6.04 7.12 -34.71
N ILE A 499 6.76 6.42 -35.62
CA ILE A 499 8.11 6.81 -36.02
C ILE A 499 8.11 8.15 -36.74
N GLU A 500 7.10 8.41 -37.55
CA GLU A 500 6.97 9.71 -38.24
C GLU A 500 6.86 10.86 -37.23
N GLU A 501 6.05 10.69 -36.19
CA GLU A 501 5.89 11.69 -35.14
C GLU A 501 7.17 11.85 -34.29
N ILE A 502 7.83 10.74 -33.96
CA ILE A 502 9.13 10.75 -33.26
C ILE A 502 10.17 11.51 -34.07
N LEU A 503 10.29 11.24 -35.36
CA LEU A 503 11.24 11.91 -36.24
C LEU A 503 10.93 13.41 -36.40
N LYS A 504 9.66 13.79 -36.52
CA LYS A 504 9.21 15.19 -36.49
C LYS A 504 9.62 15.88 -35.19
N GLY A 505 9.42 15.23 -34.06
CA GLY A 505 9.84 15.73 -32.73
C GLY A 505 11.36 15.86 -32.57
N LEU A 506 12.15 15.10 -33.32
CA LEU A 506 13.61 15.21 -33.42
C LEU A 506 14.08 16.29 -34.40
N GLY A 507 13.17 16.91 -35.16
CA GLY A 507 13.48 17.99 -36.11
C GLY A 507 13.67 17.51 -37.54
N TYR A 508 13.24 16.30 -37.89
CA TYR A 508 13.19 15.84 -39.26
C TYR A 508 11.84 16.19 -39.90
N ARG A 509 11.84 16.31 -41.24
CA ARG A 509 10.63 16.45 -42.03
C ARG A 509 10.39 15.13 -42.75
N ALA A 510 9.17 14.60 -42.68
CA ALA A 510 8.78 13.38 -43.35
C ALA A 510 7.98 13.71 -44.61
N ASP A 511 8.33 13.06 -45.72
CA ASP A 511 7.59 13.07 -46.97
C ASP A 511 7.25 11.62 -47.35
N THR A 512 6.00 11.35 -47.67
CA THR A 512 5.56 10.01 -48.08
C THR A 512 5.78 9.84 -49.58
N VAL A 513 6.52 8.81 -49.97
CA VAL A 513 6.79 8.45 -51.35
C VAL A 513 6.18 7.07 -51.64
N PRO A 514 5.58 6.84 -52.83
CA PRO A 514 5.11 5.52 -53.21
C PRO A 514 6.23 4.47 -53.14
N ALA A 515 5.92 3.29 -52.59
CA ALA A 515 6.93 2.25 -52.35
C ALA A 515 7.64 1.80 -53.65
N GLU A 516 6.90 1.74 -54.77
CA GLU A 516 7.47 1.39 -56.09
C GLU A 516 8.50 2.42 -56.58
N GLU A 517 8.25 3.72 -56.34
CA GLU A 517 9.15 4.80 -56.71
C GLU A 517 10.42 4.78 -55.82
N ALA A 518 10.24 4.57 -54.55
CA ALA A 518 11.35 4.47 -53.60
C ALA A 518 12.24 3.25 -53.92
N GLN A 519 11.66 2.10 -54.17
CA GLN A 519 12.36 0.87 -54.54
C GLN A 519 13.10 1.01 -55.90
N SER A 520 12.46 1.61 -56.89
CA SER A 520 13.09 1.85 -58.21
C SER A 520 14.30 2.79 -58.08
N HIS A 521 14.17 3.82 -57.25
CA HIS A 521 15.28 4.75 -56.97
C HIS A 521 16.45 4.03 -56.28
N ILE A 522 16.16 3.24 -55.26
CA ILE A 522 17.15 2.45 -54.53
C ILE A 522 17.84 1.43 -55.44
N ALA A 523 17.07 0.68 -56.21
CA ALA A 523 17.61 -0.30 -57.19
C ALA A 523 18.53 0.37 -58.23
N GLY A 524 18.18 1.58 -58.66
CA GLY A 524 19.03 2.39 -59.53
C GLY A 524 20.36 2.80 -58.91
N LEU A 525 20.35 3.10 -57.59
CA LEU A 525 21.55 3.42 -56.83
C LEU A 525 22.44 2.19 -56.59
N ASP A 526 21.84 1.05 -56.30
CA ASP A 526 22.55 -0.21 -56.04
C ASP A 526 23.14 -0.79 -57.32
N SER A 527 22.46 -0.66 -58.48
CA SER A 527 22.97 -1.10 -59.79
C SER A 527 24.15 -0.29 -60.30
N THR A 528 24.26 0.98 -59.88
CA THR A 528 25.42 1.84 -60.21
C THR A 528 26.65 1.52 -59.36
N GLN A 529 26.49 0.80 -58.25
CA GLN A 529 27.60 0.43 -57.33
C GLN A 529 28.09 -1.02 -57.51
N THR A 530 27.26 -1.93 -57.98
CA THR A 530 27.62 -3.33 -58.17
C THR A 530 27.25 -3.77 -59.58
N GLY A 531 28.22 -4.17 -60.33
CA GLY A 531 27.97 -4.99 -61.53
C GLY A 531 27.55 -6.41 -61.18
N ALA A 532 26.59 -6.62 -60.27
CA ALA A 532 26.10 -7.92 -59.83
C ALA A 532 24.64 -7.86 -59.35
N GLU A 533 23.90 -8.88 -59.73
CA GLU A 533 22.50 -9.21 -59.56
C GLU A 533 21.88 -8.89 -58.19
N ALA A 534 20.65 -8.32 -58.20
CA ALA A 534 19.84 -8.00 -57.02
C ALA A 534 19.27 -9.25 -56.33
N PRO A 535 19.20 -9.33 -55.01
CA PRO A 535 18.42 -10.33 -54.31
C PRO A 535 16.93 -9.93 -54.28
N ALA A 536 16.08 -10.79 -54.82
CA ALA A 536 14.63 -10.69 -54.76
C ALA A 536 14.13 -11.05 -53.36
N GLY A 537 13.29 -10.18 -52.79
CA GLY A 537 12.44 -10.54 -51.65
C GLY A 537 12.31 -9.51 -50.56
N ALA A 538 11.41 -8.53 -50.72
CA ALA A 538 10.81 -7.83 -49.58
C ALA A 538 9.37 -7.42 -49.96
N GLY A 539 8.42 -7.74 -49.08
CA GLY A 539 7.00 -7.42 -49.26
C GLY A 539 6.69 -5.91 -49.16
N PRO A 540 5.44 -5.50 -49.41
CA PRO A 540 5.08 -4.11 -49.57
C PRO A 540 5.22 -3.34 -48.23
N VAL A 541 6.22 -2.47 -48.16
CA VAL A 541 6.39 -1.49 -47.07
C VAL A 541 6.15 -0.10 -47.67
N VAL A 542 5.24 0.66 -47.10
CA VAL A 542 5.06 2.07 -47.40
C VAL A 542 6.27 2.79 -46.79
N GLU A 543 7.16 3.31 -47.62
CA GLU A 543 8.38 3.96 -47.17
C GLU A 543 8.17 5.47 -47.02
N VAL A 544 8.47 6.00 -45.83
CA VAL A 544 8.48 7.44 -45.55
C VAL A 544 9.91 7.95 -45.76
N VAL A 545 10.08 8.82 -46.74
CA VAL A 545 11.37 9.47 -47.02
C VAL A 545 11.51 10.70 -46.10
N VAL A 546 12.60 10.78 -45.36
CA VAL A 546 12.81 11.82 -44.33
C VAL A 546 13.98 12.71 -44.70
N SER A 547 13.80 14.03 -44.70
CA SER A 547 14.84 15.03 -44.89
C SER A 547 15.09 15.88 -43.65
N ARG A 548 16.34 16.29 -43.44
CA ARG A 548 16.70 17.22 -42.39
C ARG A 548 16.31 18.65 -42.79
N THR A 549 15.49 19.32 -41.97
CA THR A 549 15.24 20.74 -42.17
C THR A 549 16.48 21.55 -41.78
N ALA A 550 16.94 22.42 -42.68
CA ALA A 550 17.98 23.41 -42.41
C ALA A 550 17.40 24.51 -41.49
N ALA A 551 17.33 24.21 -40.17
CA ALA A 551 17.01 25.18 -39.15
C ALA A 551 17.94 24.96 -37.96
N ASP A 552 19.25 25.11 -38.25
CA ASP A 552 20.25 25.41 -37.23
C ASP A 552 20.37 26.95 -37.14
N ARG A 553 19.26 27.60 -36.76
CA ARG A 553 19.27 28.95 -36.22
C ARG A 553 18.88 28.89 -34.78
N PRO A 554 19.64 29.50 -33.86
CA PRO A 554 19.28 29.51 -32.47
C PRO A 554 17.98 30.29 -32.30
N HIS A 555 16.89 29.59 -31.97
CA HIS A 555 15.67 30.23 -31.49
C HIS A 555 16.00 30.88 -30.15
N LYS A 556 15.95 32.23 -30.14
CA LYS A 556 15.91 33.09 -28.98
C LYS A 556 14.99 32.49 -27.93
N ALA A 557 15.50 32.34 -26.73
CA ALA A 557 14.73 31.90 -25.58
C ALA A 557 13.41 32.67 -25.50
N ALA A 558 12.29 31.97 -25.47
CA ALA A 558 11.01 32.54 -25.11
C ALA A 558 11.08 32.87 -23.61
N SER A 559 11.07 34.15 -23.31
CA SER A 559 10.84 34.69 -21.98
C SER A 559 9.46 34.25 -21.49
N PRO A 560 9.24 34.11 -20.16
CA PRO A 560 7.94 33.71 -19.62
C PRO A 560 6.90 34.75 -20.00
N VAL A 561 5.75 34.25 -20.48
CA VAL A 561 4.58 35.05 -20.79
C VAL A 561 4.03 35.58 -19.47
N THR A 562 4.21 36.89 -19.27
CA THR A 562 3.44 37.67 -18.30
C THR A 562 2.02 37.79 -18.84
N GLU A 563 1.05 37.39 -18.04
CA GLU A 563 -0.36 37.67 -18.26
C GLU A 563 -0.60 39.16 -18.43
N GLU A 564 -1.09 39.52 -19.60
CA GLU A 564 -1.55 40.84 -19.95
C GLU A 564 -3.01 40.98 -19.54
N SER A 565 -3.25 41.76 -18.49
CA SER A 565 -4.56 42.21 -18.06
C SER A 565 -5.15 43.21 -19.05
N ALA A 566 -6.35 43.02 -19.49
CA ALA A 566 -7.11 43.94 -20.29
C ALA A 566 -7.55 45.22 -19.49
N PRO A 567 -7.85 46.33 -20.18
CA PRO A 567 -7.77 47.64 -19.59
C PRO A 567 -9.07 48.19 -18.97
N GLY A 568 -8.86 48.98 -18.01
CA GLY A 568 -9.34 50.15 -17.63
C GLY A 568 -10.68 50.66 -17.32
N VAL A 569 -10.88 51.35 -16.29
CA VAL A 569 -11.57 52.65 -16.28
C VAL A 569 -10.88 53.51 -15.20
N ALA A 570 -10.57 54.70 -15.61
CA ALA A 570 -10.03 55.76 -14.79
C ALA A 570 -11.07 56.30 -13.81
N GLU A 571 -10.63 56.66 -12.62
CA GLU A 571 -10.98 57.94 -11.98
C GLU A 571 -9.99 58.29 -10.87
N ASP A 572 -9.63 59.55 -10.85
CA ASP A 572 -8.58 60.29 -10.19
C ASP A 572 -9.09 60.92 -8.88
N PRO A 573 -8.34 61.71 -8.18
CA PRO A 573 -7.78 61.43 -6.85
C PRO A 573 -8.42 62.34 -5.77
N SER A 574 -8.07 62.09 -4.52
CA SER A 574 -7.70 63.12 -3.56
C SER A 574 -7.84 62.77 -2.08
N GLN A 575 -6.89 63.27 -1.37
CA GLN A 575 -6.92 63.71 0.07
C GLN A 575 -6.68 62.59 1.12
N THR A 576 -5.68 62.69 1.76
CA THR A 576 -4.97 63.47 2.82
C THR A 576 -4.64 62.47 3.94
N ALA A 577 -3.40 62.30 4.29
CA ALA A 577 -2.52 63.03 5.21
C ALA A 577 -2.92 62.94 6.69
N GLU A 578 -1.93 62.71 7.50
CA GLU A 578 -1.84 62.93 8.95
C GLU A 578 -2.33 61.77 9.82
N ASP A 579 -1.64 61.24 10.81
CA ASP A 579 -0.63 61.72 11.76
C ASP A 579 0.09 60.52 12.35
N ALA A 580 1.35 60.44 12.38
CA ALA A 580 2.30 60.95 13.36
C ALA A 580 2.17 60.35 14.77
N ALA A 581 3.17 59.53 15.08
CA ALA A 581 4.19 59.82 16.09
C ALA A 581 3.89 59.51 17.56
N GLN A 582 4.97 59.10 18.14
CA GLN A 582 5.43 59.16 19.56
C GLN A 582 5.33 57.85 20.31
N ALA A 583 6.41 57.32 20.67
CA ALA A 583 7.63 57.61 21.44
C ALA A 583 7.68 56.66 22.61
N ALA A 584 8.72 55.83 22.66
CA ALA A 584 9.84 55.92 23.59
C ALA A 584 9.50 55.89 25.09
N GLU A 585 10.03 54.91 25.78
CA GLU A 585 11.02 55.04 26.86
C GLU A 585 11.18 53.73 27.64
N ALA A 586 12.38 53.24 27.71
CA ALA A 586 12.94 52.48 28.82
C ALA A 586 13.40 53.46 29.88
N PRO A 587 13.73 53.19 31.12
CA PRO A 587 14.76 52.24 31.51
C PRO A 587 14.67 51.58 32.93
N GLY A 588 15.58 50.64 33.18
CA GLY A 588 16.39 50.50 34.40
C GLY A 588 15.76 49.80 35.59
N GLU A 589 16.27 48.80 36.18
CA GLU A 589 17.43 48.68 37.07
C GLU A 589 17.47 47.29 37.67
N THR A 590 18.61 46.65 37.63
CA THR A 590 19.05 45.64 38.62
C THR A 590 19.49 46.38 39.89
N PRO A 591 19.44 45.79 41.12
CA PRO A 591 20.64 45.10 41.54
C PRO A 591 20.49 43.94 42.60
N ALA A 592 21.54 43.14 42.63
CA ALA A 592 22.32 42.62 43.76
C ALA A 592 21.86 41.43 44.58
N ALA A 593 22.64 40.42 44.41
CA ALA A 593 23.17 39.39 45.30
C ALA A 593 22.99 39.56 46.83
N VAL A 594 22.67 38.46 47.51
CA VAL A 594 23.32 38.08 48.77
C VAL A 594 23.39 36.55 48.90
N ASN A 595 24.59 36.11 49.05
CA ASN A 595 25.17 34.87 49.48
C ASN A 595 24.62 34.41 50.86
N THR A 596 24.40 33.10 51.07
CA THR A 596 24.93 32.37 52.24
C THR A 596 24.60 30.87 52.16
N THR A 597 25.61 30.06 52.02
CA THR A 597 25.76 28.74 52.66
C THR A 597 26.31 28.97 54.08
N PRO A 598 26.40 28.01 55.06
CA PRO A 598 26.38 26.55 54.95
C PRO A 598 25.54 25.87 56.10
N ASP A 599 25.30 24.59 56.09
CA ASP A 599 25.93 23.62 57.02
C ASP A 599 25.27 22.24 56.93
N VAL A 600 26.11 21.25 56.82
CA VAL A 600 25.89 19.84 57.16
C VAL A 600 26.17 19.67 58.67
N PRO A 601 25.61 18.76 59.49
CA PRO A 601 25.82 17.31 59.36
C PRO A 601 24.70 16.41 59.96
N SER A 602 24.62 15.20 59.51
CA SER A 602 24.74 13.86 60.14
C SER A 602 24.15 12.78 59.25
#